data_6fd556f66dc110a6bab0429de13162c7
#
_entry.id   6fd556f66dc110a6bab0429de13162c7
#
_cell.length_a   1.000
_cell.length_b   1.000
_cell.length_c   1.000
_cell.angle_alpha   90.00
_cell.angle_beta   90.00
_cell.angle_gamma   90.00
#
_symmetry.space_group_name_H-M   'P 1'
#
loop_
_entity.id
_entity.type
_entity.pdbx_description
1 polymer ?
#
loop_
_entity_poly.entity_id
_entity_poly.type
_entity_poly.pdbx_seq_one_letter_code
_entity_poly.pdbx_strand_id
1 'polypeptide(L)'
;MSRYLVRRIEANPKVTLRTETEITQLEGSRHLEEIAWQHARTERIERRAIRHVFIMTGAEPSTGWLEGCIACDDKGFIKTGADLSSDDLVAAGWPHARAPHTLETSLPGVFAVGDVRAGSMKRVASAVGEGAAAVALVHRALRE
;
A
#
# COMPACT_ATOMS: atom_id res chain seq x y z
N MET A 1 -2.56 -14.02 3.52
CA MET A 1 -2.25 -14.76 2.27
C MET A 1 -3.23 -15.91 2.08
N SER A 2 -3.64 -16.23 0.85
CA SER A 2 -4.55 -17.34 0.57
C SER A 2 -3.92 -18.69 0.93
N ARG A 3 -4.67 -19.60 1.59
CA ARG A 3 -4.21 -20.96 1.94
C ARG A 3 -3.72 -21.76 0.74
N TYR A 4 -4.32 -21.54 -0.42
CA TYR A 4 -3.91 -22.16 -1.67
C TYR A 4 -2.48 -21.75 -2.07
N LEU A 5 -2.14 -20.48 -1.97
CA LEU A 5 -0.79 -19.99 -2.29
C LEU A 5 0.25 -20.50 -1.30
N VAL A 6 -0.09 -20.55 0.00
CA VAL A 6 0.80 -21.11 1.03
C VAL A 6 1.15 -22.55 0.69
N ARG A 7 0.14 -23.41 0.43
CA ARG A 7 0.37 -24.81 0.06
C ARG A 7 1.22 -24.97 -1.20
N ARG A 8 1.04 -24.11 -2.20
CA ARG A 8 1.86 -24.14 -3.43
C ARG A 8 3.32 -23.77 -3.18
N ILE A 9 3.58 -22.83 -2.28
CA ILE A 9 4.94 -22.44 -1.88
C ILE A 9 5.59 -23.60 -1.13
N GLU A 10 4.93 -24.16 -0.13
CA GLU A 10 5.44 -25.26 0.70
C GLU A 10 5.69 -26.56 -0.11
N ALA A 11 4.83 -26.83 -1.09
CA ALA A 11 4.96 -28.01 -1.93
C ALA A 11 6.01 -27.87 -3.06
N ASN A 12 6.57 -26.68 -3.28
CA ASN A 12 7.50 -26.48 -4.38
C ASN A 12 8.95 -26.74 -3.94
N PRO A 13 9.62 -27.80 -4.45
CA PRO A 13 10.98 -28.15 -4.04
C PRO A 13 12.05 -27.11 -4.41
N LYS A 14 11.72 -26.15 -5.28
CA LYS A 14 12.61 -25.04 -5.67
C LYS A 14 12.49 -23.83 -4.74
N VAL A 15 11.55 -23.85 -3.80
CA VAL A 15 11.30 -22.73 -2.87
C VAL A 15 11.71 -23.17 -1.47
N THR A 16 12.56 -22.39 -0.84
CA THR A 16 12.90 -22.54 0.58
C THR A 16 12.24 -21.41 1.35
N LEU A 17 11.27 -21.73 2.19
CA LEU A 17 10.64 -20.77 3.08
C LEU A 17 11.48 -20.64 4.36
N ARG A 18 11.86 -19.41 4.71
CA ARG A 18 12.55 -19.06 5.94
C ARG A 18 11.73 -18.07 6.72
N THR A 19 11.05 -18.53 7.75
CA THR A 19 10.29 -17.67 8.67
C THR A 19 11.23 -17.10 9.73
N GLU A 20 10.79 -16.00 10.39
CA GLU A 20 11.57 -15.35 11.45
C GLU A 20 13.02 -15.04 11.03
N THR A 21 13.21 -14.64 9.76
CA THR A 21 14.52 -14.43 9.17
C THR A 21 14.54 -13.07 8.50
N GLU A 22 15.59 -12.30 8.77
CA GLU A 22 15.79 -10.95 8.23
C GLU A 22 17.11 -10.90 7.45
N ILE A 23 17.11 -10.20 6.32
CA ILE A 23 18.34 -9.91 5.58
C ILE A 23 19.08 -8.80 6.33
N THR A 24 20.31 -9.08 6.74
CA THR A 24 21.13 -8.15 7.51
C THR A 24 22.24 -7.52 6.70
N GLN A 25 22.62 -8.11 5.56
CA GLN A 25 23.72 -7.61 4.74
C GLN A 25 23.53 -7.97 3.27
N LEU A 26 23.88 -7.02 2.40
CA LEU A 26 23.96 -7.17 0.94
C LEU A 26 25.39 -6.86 0.52
N GLU A 27 26.04 -7.77 -0.20
CA GLU A 27 27.41 -7.60 -0.67
C GLU A 27 27.53 -7.76 -2.18
N GLY A 28 28.46 -6.99 -2.77
CA GLY A 28 28.78 -7.01 -4.18
C GLY A 28 29.46 -5.72 -4.63
N SER A 29 30.17 -5.78 -5.75
CA SER A 29 30.92 -4.64 -6.29
C SER A 29 30.13 -3.84 -7.32
N ARG A 30 29.64 -4.48 -8.38
CA ARG A 30 28.82 -3.90 -9.46
C ARG A 30 27.39 -4.43 -9.48
N HIS A 31 27.18 -5.57 -8.88
CA HIS A 31 25.90 -6.24 -8.76
C HIS A 31 25.89 -7.01 -7.44
N LEU A 32 24.73 -7.45 -7.01
CA LEU A 32 24.59 -8.28 -5.83
C LEU A 32 25.29 -9.62 -6.06
N GLU A 33 26.14 -10.01 -5.15
CA GLU A 33 26.94 -11.26 -5.21
C GLU A 33 26.60 -12.19 -4.05
N GLU A 34 26.39 -11.64 -2.86
CA GLU A 34 26.09 -12.40 -1.65
C GLU A 34 25.07 -11.63 -0.78
N ILE A 35 24.28 -12.38 -0.04
CA ILE A 35 23.47 -11.85 1.06
C ILE A 35 23.78 -12.60 2.36
N ALA A 36 23.64 -11.88 3.49
CA ALA A 36 23.57 -12.48 4.80
C ALA A 36 22.17 -12.28 5.37
N TRP A 37 21.66 -13.31 6.03
CA TRP A 37 20.44 -13.23 6.82
C TRP A 37 20.64 -13.78 8.21
N GLN A 38 19.85 -13.29 9.15
CA GLN A 38 19.86 -13.71 10.54
C GLN A 38 18.49 -14.25 10.94
N HIS A 39 18.47 -15.36 11.65
CA HIS A 39 17.26 -15.90 12.24
C HIS A 39 16.98 -15.19 13.58
N ALA A 40 15.80 -14.59 13.74
CA ALA A 40 15.47 -13.71 14.85
C ALA A 40 15.61 -14.35 16.25
N ARG A 41 15.27 -15.64 16.40
CA ARG A 41 15.34 -16.33 17.71
C ARG A 41 16.69 -16.96 18.02
N THR A 42 17.41 -17.43 17.02
CA THR A 42 18.66 -18.17 17.23
C THR A 42 19.89 -17.32 16.98
N GLU A 43 19.69 -16.11 16.48
CA GLU A 43 20.74 -15.17 16.06
C GLU A 43 21.74 -15.76 15.05
N ARG A 44 21.43 -16.94 14.52
CA ARG A 44 22.28 -17.62 13.55
C ARG A 44 22.31 -16.84 12.26
N ILE A 45 23.52 -16.51 11.81
CA ILE A 45 23.76 -15.83 10.53
C ILE A 45 24.15 -16.90 9.49
N GLU A 46 23.51 -16.84 8.34
CA GLU A 46 23.85 -17.63 7.16
C GLU A 46 24.15 -16.69 6.00
N ARG A 47 25.12 -17.07 5.15
CA ARG A 47 25.49 -16.33 3.95
C ARG A 47 25.21 -17.18 2.71
N ARG A 48 24.76 -16.55 1.63
CA ARG A 48 24.47 -17.21 0.35
C ARG A 48 24.82 -16.33 -0.83
N ALA A 49 25.45 -16.94 -1.83
CA ALA A 49 25.62 -16.34 -3.14
C ALA A 49 24.25 -16.20 -3.82
N ILE A 50 23.77 -14.96 -3.96
CA ILE A 50 22.49 -14.60 -4.57
C ILE A 50 22.68 -13.35 -5.43
N ARG A 51 22.14 -13.38 -6.65
CA ARG A 51 22.27 -12.26 -7.60
C ARG A 51 21.06 -11.33 -7.62
N HIS A 52 19.93 -11.76 -7.10
CA HIS A 52 18.67 -10.98 -7.17
C HIS A 52 17.93 -11.07 -5.84
N VAL A 53 17.48 -9.93 -5.35
CA VAL A 53 16.60 -9.82 -4.17
C VAL A 53 15.37 -9.02 -4.56
N PHE A 54 14.20 -9.52 -4.20
CA PHE A 54 12.94 -8.84 -4.37
C PHE A 54 12.33 -8.54 -3.00
N ILE A 55 12.22 -7.27 -2.66
CA ILE A 55 11.67 -6.80 -1.39
C ILE A 55 10.18 -6.56 -1.58
N MET A 56 9.35 -7.31 -0.83
CA MET A 56 7.88 -7.29 -0.93
C MET A 56 7.26 -6.94 0.42
N THR A 57 7.80 -5.96 1.13
CA THR A 57 7.41 -5.56 2.50
C THR A 57 6.21 -4.62 2.55
N GLY A 58 5.60 -4.35 1.41
CA GLY A 58 4.51 -3.38 1.27
C GLY A 58 4.98 -2.07 0.64
N ALA A 59 4.14 -1.06 0.69
CA ALA A 59 4.44 0.26 0.15
C ALA A 59 4.05 1.34 1.18
N GLU A 60 4.85 2.38 1.25
CA GLU A 60 4.50 3.63 1.90
C GLU A 60 3.96 4.59 0.85
N PRO A 61 2.82 5.25 1.09
CA PRO A 61 2.27 6.19 0.13
C PRO A 61 3.09 7.48 0.09
N SER A 62 3.32 8.03 -1.10
CA SER A 62 4.04 9.30 -1.27
C SER A 62 3.09 10.49 -1.06
N THR A 63 2.56 10.65 0.14
CA THR A 63 1.52 11.60 0.53
C THR A 63 1.98 12.72 1.48
N GLY A 64 3.25 12.74 1.87
CA GLY A 64 3.78 13.74 2.80
C GLY A 64 3.55 15.19 2.37
N TRP A 65 3.48 15.46 1.07
CA TRP A 65 3.15 16.78 0.53
C TRP A 65 1.70 17.22 0.73
N LEU A 66 0.82 16.29 1.14
CA LEU A 66 -0.61 16.53 1.45
C LEU A 66 -0.88 16.71 2.95
N GLU A 67 0.16 16.73 3.77
CA GLU A 67 0.03 16.83 5.22
C GLU A 67 -0.77 18.08 5.61
N GLY A 68 -1.81 17.86 6.44
CA GLY A 68 -2.72 18.92 6.86
C GLY A 68 -3.78 19.35 5.83
N CYS A 69 -3.72 18.85 4.59
CA CYS A 69 -4.68 19.20 3.54
C CYS A 69 -5.81 18.19 3.38
N ILE A 70 -5.50 16.91 3.52
CA ILE A 70 -6.41 15.78 3.26
C ILE A 70 -6.29 14.76 4.39
N ALA A 71 -7.40 14.16 4.81
CA ALA A 71 -7.41 13.13 5.83
C ALA A 71 -6.73 11.85 5.31
N CYS A 72 -5.76 11.36 6.08
CA CYS A 72 -5.03 10.12 5.84
C CYS A 72 -5.22 9.15 7.01
N ASP A 73 -4.93 7.86 6.76
CA ASP A 73 -4.84 6.87 7.84
C ASP A 73 -3.48 6.94 8.55
N ASP A 74 -3.28 6.11 9.57
CA ASP A 74 -2.04 6.06 10.38
C ASP A 74 -0.79 5.71 9.58
N LYS A 75 -0.97 5.18 8.36
CA LYS A 75 0.11 4.81 7.44
C LYS A 75 0.32 5.83 6.32
N GLY A 76 -0.44 6.92 6.35
CA GLY A 76 -0.39 7.97 5.34
C GLY A 76 -1.24 7.72 4.08
N PHE A 77 -2.04 6.64 3.99
CA PHE A 77 -2.93 6.45 2.85
C PHE A 77 -4.15 7.37 2.93
N ILE A 78 -4.56 7.91 1.79
CA ILE A 78 -5.66 8.87 1.70
C ILE A 78 -6.99 8.18 1.99
N LYS A 79 -7.75 8.69 2.96
CA LYS A 79 -9.12 8.26 3.24
C LYS A 79 -10.09 8.82 2.21
N THR A 80 -11.08 8.00 1.78
CA THR A 80 -12.08 8.39 0.80
C THR A 80 -13.46 7.87 1.15
N GLY A 81 -14.49 8.58 0.78
CA GLY A 81 -15.88 8.14 0.89
C GLY A 81 -16.23 7.67 2.30
N ALA A 82 -16.60 6.38 2.42
CA ALA A 82 -17.02 5.77 3.69
C ALA A 82 -15.88 5.56 4.71
N ASP A 83 -14.61 5.68 4.30
CA ASP A 83 -13.46 5.57 5.21
C ASP A 83 -13.25 6.87 6.01
N LEU A 84 -13.90 7.98 5.59
CA LEU A 84 -13.88 9.26 6.30
C LEU A 84 -14.84 9.23 7.48
N SER A 85 -14.33 9.47 8.68
CA SER A 85 -15.12 9.63 9.88
C SER A 85 -15.79 11.00 9.95
N SER A 86 -16.79 11.15 10.82
CA SER A 86 -17.37 12.46 11.11
C SER A 86 -16.33 13.47 11.59
N ASP A 87 -15.36 13.02 12.38
CA ASP A 87 -14.29 13.89 12.88
C ASP A 87 -13.35 14.34 11.77
N ASP A 88 -13.02 13.45 10.81
CA ASP A 88 -12.24 13.82 9.62
C ASP A 88 -12.94 14.92 8.80
N LEU A 89 -14.26 14.82 8.64
CA LEU A 89 -15.05 15.79 7.89
C LEU A 89 -15.19 17.13 8.63
N VAL A 90 -15.37 17.10 9.94
CA VAL A 90 -15.40 18.31 10.78
C VAL A 90 -14.04 19.01 10.74
N ALA A 91 -12.93 18.28 10.92
CA ALA A 91 -11.60 18.84 10.87
C ALA A 91 -11.26 19.44 9.51
N ALA A 92 -11.76 18.85 8.41
CA ALA A 92 -11.57 19.35 7.05
C ALA A 92 -12.53 20.50 6.70
N GLY A 93 -13.52 20.83 7.56
CA GLY A 93 -14.52 21.86 7.27
C GLY A 93 -15.45 21.49 6.09
N TRP A 94 -15.85 20.19 6.01
CA TRP A 94 -16.71 19.69 4.92
C TRP A 94 -17.99 20.53 4.77
N PRO A 95 -18.21 21.23 3.62
CA PRO A 95 -19.25 22.22 3.49
C PRO A 95 -20.60 21.66 3.02
N HIS A 96 -20.63 20.40 2.54
CA HIS A 96 -21.83 19.82 1.92
C HIS A 96 -22.70 19.06 2.93
N ALA A 97 -24.05 19.14 2.73
CA ALA A 97 -24.98 18.30 3.49
C ALA A 97 -24.90 16.81 3.12
N ARG A 98 -24.35 16.49 1.95
CA ARG A 98 -24.11 15.12 1.51
C ARG A 98 -22.82 14.54 2.10
N ALA A 99 -22.75 13.23 2.18
CA ALA A 99 -21.50 12.53 2.41
C ALA A 99 -20.55 12.63 1.18
N PRO A 100 -19.23 12.49 1.37
CA PRO A 100 -18.29 12.37 0.26
C PRO A 100 -18.65 11.20 -0.67
N HIS A 101 -18.41 11.37 -1.98
CA HIS A 101 -18.54 10.26 -2.93
C HIS A 101 -17.51 9.16 -2.65
N THR A 102 -17.73 7.96 -3.16
CA THR A 102 -16.92 6.75 -2.85
C THR A 102 -15.41 6.96 -2.95
N LEU A 103 -14.93 7.74 -3.91
CA LEU A 103 -13.51 8.01 -4.12
C LEU A 103 -13.11 9.45 -3.78
N GLU A 104 -14.05 10.23 -3.25
CA GLU A 104 -13.82 11.63 -2.86
C GLU A 104 -13.12 11.67 -1.50
N THR A 105 -12.14 12.55 -1.40
CA THR A 105 -11.36 12.77 -0.17
C THR A 105 -12.10 13.67 0.81
N SER A 106 -11.48 14.03 1.94
CA SER A 106 -12.00 15.03 2.86
C SER A 106 -12.04 16.44 2.26
N LEU A 107 -11.40 16.68 1.12
CA LEU A 107 -11.44 17.94 0.39
C LEU A 107 -12.45 17.80 -0.77
N PRO A 108 -13.52 18.63 -0.80
CA PRO A 108 -14.57 18.54 -1.82
C PRO A 108 -14.05 18.65 -3.25
N GLY A 109 -14.53 17.75 -4.13
CA GLY A 109 -14.14 17.72 -5.53
C GLY A 109 -12.76 17.12 -5.80
N VAL A 110 -12.04 16.69 -4.76
CA VAL A 110 -10.73 16.01 -4.86
C VAL A 110 -10.92 14.51 -4.68
N PHE A 111 -10.44 13.73 -5.63
CA PHE A 111 -10.60 12.28 -5.67
C PHE A 111 -9.24 11.58 -5.57
N ALA A 112 -9.18 10.49 -4.83
CA ALA A 112 -8.02 9.62 -4.75
C ALA A 112 -8.37 8.21 -5.24
N VAL A 113 -7.47 7.59 -6.02
CA VAL A 113 -7.68 6.27 -6.62
C VAL A 113 -6.40 5.44 -6.56
N GLY A 114 -6.56 4.12 -6.63
CA GLY A 114 -5.44 3.18 -6.71
C GLY A 114 -4.69 3.02 -5.39
N ASP A 115 -3.39 2.78 -5.50
CA ASP A 115 -2.56 2.32 -4.40
C ASP A 115 -2.35 3.36 -3.28
N VAL A 116 -2.57 4.64 -3.57
CA VAL A 116 -2.47 5.74 -2.59
C VAL A 116 -3.66 5.80 -1.63
N ARG A 117 -4.78 5.17 -1.99
CA ARG A 117 -6.02 5.19 -1.21
C ARG A 117 -5.99 4.18 -0.07
N ALA A 118 -6.47 4.57 1.12
CA ALA A 118 -6.69 3.70 2.25
C ALA A 118 -7.62 2.53 1.86
N GLY A 119 -7.35 1.34 2.36
CA GLY A 119 -8.16 0.15 2.10
C GLY A 119 -8.20 -0.33 0.63
N SER A 120 -7.51 0.32 -0.30
CA SER A 120 -7.51 -0.07 -1.71
C SER A 120 -6.87 -1.46 -1.91
N MET A 121 -7.41 -2.20 -2.87
CA MET A 121 -6.78 -3.43 -3.32
C MET A 121 -5.60 -3.07 -4.24
N LYS A 122 -4.37 -3.25 -3.74
CA LYS A 122 -3.12 -2.91 -4.43
C LYS A 122 -2.91 -3.79 -5.67
N ARG A 123 -3.66 -3.51 -6.74
CA ARG A 123 -3.64 -4.20 -8.04
C ARG A 123 -3.87 -3.21 -9.16
N VAL A 124 -3.14 -3.36 -10.25
CA VAL A 124 -3.27 -2.51 -11.45
C VAL A 124 -4.72 -2.49 -11.96
N ALA A 125 -5.37 -3.64 -12.04
CA ALA A 125 -6.76 -3.71 -12.51
C ALA A 125 -7.73 -2.92 -11.62
N SER A 126 -7.54 -2.94 -10.28
CA SER A 126 -8.34 -2.16 -9.34
C SER A 126 -8.10 -0.67 -9.53
N ALA A 127 -6.84 -0.25 -9.64
CA ALA A 127 -6.47 1.15 -9.85
C ALA A 127 -7.04 1.72 -11.16
N VAL A 128 -7.02 0.95 -12.25
CA VAL A 128 -7.62 1.33 -13.54
C VAL A 128 -9.13 1.45 -13.42
N GLY A 129 -9.79 0.49 -12.75
CA GLY A 129 -11.23 0.53 -12.51
C GLY A 129 -11.67 1.71 -11.65
N GLU A 130 -10.94 2.00 -10.56
CA GLU A 130 -11.18 3.18 -9.73
C GLU A 130 -10.96 4.47 -10.53
N GLY A 131 -9.92 4.55 -11.36
CA GLY A 131 -9.68 5.70 -12.24
C GLY A 131 -10.84 5.96 -13.20
N ALA A 132 -11.36 4.92 -13.84
CA ALA A 132 -12.52 5.03 -14.71
C ALA A 132 -13.79 5.51 -13.94
N ALA A 133 -14.01 4.97 -12.74
CA ALA A 133 -15.13 5.39 -11.88
C ALA A 133 -14.98 6.85 -11.43
N ALA A 134 -13.78 7.29 -11.10
CA ALA A 134 -13.51 8.66 -10.65
C ALA A 134 -13.91 9.70 -11.70
N VAL A 135 -13.70 9.42 -12.99
CA VAL A 135 -14.13 10.34 -14.07
C VAL A 135 -15.62 10.66 -13.98
N ALA A 136 -16.46 9.63 -13.77
CA ALA A 136 -17.90 9.82 -13.63
C ALA A 136 -18.25 10.62 -12.35
N LEU A 137 -17.52 10.38 -11.25
CA LEU A 137 -17.73 11.11 -9.99
C LEU A 137 -17.29 12.57 -10.08
N VAL A 138 -16.19 12.87 -10.76
CA VAL A 138 -15.73 14.23 -11.06
C VAL A 138 -16.81 14.99 -11.84
N HIS A 139 -17.35 14.39 -12.91
CA HIS A 139 -18.44 15.01 -13.67
C HIS A 139 -19.71 15.23 -12.85
N ARG A 140 -19.95 14.41 -11.84
CA ARG A 140 -21.06 14.59 -10.92
C ARG A 140 -20.80 15.77 -9.97
N ALA A 141 -19.62 15.81 -9.35
CA ALA A 141 -19.24 16.88 -8.43
C ALA A 141 -19.20 18.26 -9.10
N LEU A 142 -18.83 18.33 -10.39
CA LEU A 142 -18.85 19.59 -11.16
C LEU A 142 -20.24 20.14 -11.48
N ARG A 143 -21.30 19.39 -11.19
CA ARG A 143 -22.69 19.81 -11.40
C ARG A 143 -23.42 20.26 -10.11
N GLU A 144 -22.74 20.05 -8.97
CA GLU A 144 -23.23 20.45 -7.64
C GLU A 144 -22.81 21.88 -7.31
#